data_4a9f9a7bc27f5ad1296cf46a7f080a70
#
_entry.id   4a9f9a7bc27f5ad1296cf46a7f080a70
#
_cell.length_a   1.000
_cell.length_b   1.000
_cell.length_c   1.000
_cell.angle_alpha   90.00
_cell.angle_beta   90.00
_cell.angle_gamma   90.00
#
_symmetry.space_group_name_H-M   'P 1'
#
loop_
_entity.id
_entity.type
_entity.pdbx_description
1 polymer ?
#
loop_
_entity_poly.entity_id
_entity_poly.type
_entity_poly.pdbx_seq_one_letter_code
_entity_poly.pdbx_strand_id
1 'polypeptide(L)'
;MDKQVTYDNEAEMGYIYLAEPYKYKISYTEELPQNNDIMLDFCNDVPIIGIELAGATAIKIKHLVDTVHIFKKATTADHELFYSFRLNDKSVKQSVTHPDTAKIVFLFSDADCLDFIGIDIYDTKSYDESFLIGR
;
A
#
# COMPACT_ATOMS: atom_id res chain seq x y z
N MET A 1 17.65 3.81 9.69
CA MET A 1 16.35 3.11 9.60
C MET A 1 15.72 3.42 8.24
N ASP A 2 15.26 2.38 7.58
CA ASP A 2 14.64 2.54 6.26
C ASP A 2 13.28 3.22 6.37
N LYS A 3 13.05 4.20 5.51
CA LYS A 3 11.80 4.94 5.48
C LYS A 3 10.74 4.11 4.76
N GLN A 4 9.53 4.10 5.29
CA GLN A 4 8.43 3.38 4.66
C GLN A 4 7.65 4.26 3.68
N VAL A 5 7.62 5.56 3.90
CA VAL A 5 6.92 6.52 3.03
C VAL A 5 7.89 7.59 2.56
N THR A 6 7.94 7.82 1.26
CA THR A 6 8.75 8.89 0.66
C THR A 6 7.89 9.73 -0.27
N TYR A 7 8.35 10.95 -0.57
CA TYR A 7 7.67 11.86 -1.49
C TYR A 7 8.71 12.71 -2.22
N ASP A 8 8.57 12.81 -3.54
CA ASP A 8 9.41 13.64 -4.40
C ASP A 8 8.59 14.86 -4.82
N ASN A 9 8.96 16.05 -4.31
CA ASN A 9 8.25 17.28 -4.60
C ASN A 9 8.36 17.71 -6.07
N GLU A 10 9.48 17.42 -6.72
CA GLU A 10 9.66 17.80 -8.13
C GLU A 10 8.80 16.95 -9.04
N ALA A 11 8.78 15.65 -8.82
CA ALA A 11 8.00 14.71 -9.62
C ALA A 11 6.53 14.64 -9.19
N GLU A 12 6.19 15.17 -8.02
CA GLU A 12 4.87 15.03 -7.39
C GLU A 12 4.46 13.56 -7.28
N MET A 13 5.41 12.74 -6.82
CA MET A 13 5.23 11.29 -6.68
C MET A 13 5.50 10.88 -5.25
N GLY A 14 4.64 10.02 -4.73
CA GLY A 14 4.83 9.41 -3.42
C GLY A 14 5.06 7.92 -3.53
N TYR A 15 5.66 7.32 -2.52
CA TYR A 15 5.91 5.87 -2.50
C TYR A 15 5.65 5.31 -1.11
N ILE A 16 4.96 4.19 -1.06
CA ILE A 16 4.75 3.42 0.17
C ILE A 16 5.44 2.07 -0.02
N TYR A 17 6.45 1.78 0.82
CA TYR A 17 7.13 0.50 0.79
C TYR A 17 6.35 -0.53 1.60
N LEU A 18 6.14 -1.71 1.01
CA LEU A 18 5.57 -2.87 1.71
C LEU A 18 6.66 -3.85 2.16
N ALA A 19 7.89 -3.68 1.62
CA ALA A 19 9.07 -4.43 2.03
C ALA A 19 10.23 -3.44 2.16
N GLU A 20 11.29 -3.83 2.86
CA GLU A 20 12.44 -2.96 3.06
C GLU A 20 13.00 -2.47 1.72
N PRO A 21 13.29 -1.14 1.60
CA PRO A 21 13.89 -0.59 0.39
C PRO A 21 15.16 -1.34 0.01
N TYR A 22 15.30 -1.65 -1.28
CA TYR A 22 16.47 -2.31 -1.87
C TYR A 22 16.69 -3.76 -1.45
N LYS A 23 15.80 -4.35 -0.65
CA LYS A 23 15.93 -5.75 -0.25
C LYS A 23 15.60 -6.71 -1.40
N TYR A 24 14.61 -6.37 -2.20
CA TYR A 24 14.15 -7.19 -3.31
C TYR A 24 14.21 -6.41 -4.60
N LYS A 25 14.21 -7.16 -5.71
CA LYS A 25 14.28 -6.58 -7.05
C LYS A 25 12.89 -6.53 -7.68
N ILE A 26 12.55 -5.39 -8.28
CA ILE A 26 11.29 -5.23 -9.00
C ILE A 26 11.32 -6.10 -10.25
N SER A 27 10.31 -6.95 -10.43
CA SER A 27 10.16 -7.78 -11.63
C SER A 27 9.45 -7.01 -12.74
N TYR A 28 8.36 -6.32 -12.40
CA TYR A 28 7.62 -5.50 -13.34
C TYR A 28 6.72 -4.54 -12.57
N THR A 29 6.25 -3.51 -13.25
CA THR A 29 5.38 -2.47 -12.67
C THR A 29 4.12 -2.38 -13.51
N GLU A 30 2.95 -2.33 -12.86
CA GLU A 30 1.67 -2.16 -13.53
C GLU A 30 0.76 -1.20 -12.77
N GLU A 31 -0.11 -0.52 -13.50
CA GLU A 31 -1.12 0.34 -12.91
C GLU A 31 -2.20 -0.50 -12.23
N LEU A 32 -2.78 0.04 -11.16
CA LEU A 32 -4.02 -0.51 -10.62
C LEU A 32 -5.14 -0.17 -11.62
N PRO A 33 -5.86 -1.17 -12.18
CA PRO A 33 -6.83 -0.89 -13.24
C PRO A 33 -7.90 0.15 -12.90
N GLN A 34 -8.28 0.24 -11.63
CA GLN A 34 -9.35 1.13 -11.18
C GLN A 34 -8.88 2.55 -10.93
N ASN A 35 -7.55 2.77 -10.80
CA ASN A 35 -7.00 4.10 -10.55
C ASN A 35 -5.55 4.15 -11.04
N ASN A 36 -5.32 4.82 -12.17
CA ASN A 36 -4.00 4.84 -12.81
C ASN A 36 -2.99 5.77 -12.14
N ASP A 37 -3.38 6.50 -11.09
CA ASP A 37 -2.42 7.21 -10.24
C ASP A 37 -1.67 6.26 -9.30
N ILE A 38 -2.11 4.99 -9.23
CA ILE A 38 -1.54 3.99 -8.35
C ILE A 38 -0.79 2.95 -9.20
N MET A 39 0.53 2.89 -9.03
CA MET A 39 1.41 1.93 -9.73
C MET A 39 1.92 0.92 -8.73
N LEU A 40 1.93 -0.34 -9.11
CA LEU A 40 2.32 -1.46 -8.24
C LEU A 40 3.62 -2.06 -8.74
N ASP A 41 4.61 -2.15 -7.85
CA ASP A 41 5.91 -2.78 -8.16
C ASP A 41 5.88 -4.24 -7.72
N PHE A 42 5.76 -5.13 -8.69
CA PHE A 42 5.67 -6.56 -8.45
C PHE A 42 7.05 -7.20 -8.31
N CYS A 43 7.09 -8.29 -7.55
CA CYS A 43 8.32 -8.99 -7.23
C CYS A 43 8.07 -10.49 -7.18
N ASN A 44 9.13 -11.29 -7.34
CA ASN A 44 9.02 -12.75 -7.25
C ASN A 44 9.05 -13.24 -5.80
N ASP A 45 9.65 -12.49 -4.89
CA ASP A 45 9.83 -12.91 -3.48
C ASP A 45 8.68 -12.50 -2.59
N VAL A 46 8.11 -11.33 -2.84
CA VAL A 46 6.89 -10.84 -2.19
C VAL A 46 5.94 -10.37 -3.28
N PRO A 47 4.62 -10.43 -3.08
CA PRO A 47 3.69 -10.06 -4.16
C PRO A 47 3.93 -8.65 -4.69
N ILE A 48 4.01 -7.66 -3.81
CA ILE A 48 4.25 -6.25 -4.18
C ILE A 48 5.30 -5.69 -3.23
N ILE A 49 6.37 -5.11 -3.77
CA ILE A 49 7.41 -4.44 -2.99
C ILE A 49 6.89 -3.12 -2.44
N GLY A 50 6.17 -2.38 -3.25
CA GLY A 50 5.69 -1.07 -2.88
C GLY A 50 4.75 -0.48 -3.92
N ILE A 51 4.23 0.69 -3.59
CA ILE A 51 3.19 1.35 -4.35
C ILE A 51 3.62 2.78 -4.63
N GLU A 52 3.66 3.15 -5.92
CA GLU A 52 3.94 4.50 -6.34
C GLU A 52 2.62 5.23 -6.55
N LEU A 53 2.51 6.42 -5.99
CA LEU A 53 1.32 7.26 -6.11
C LEU A 53 1.68 8.52 -6.87
N ALA A 54 0.80 8.97 -7.76
CA ALA A 54 1.00 10.16 -8.58
C ALA A 54 -0.09 11.21 -8.33
N GLY A 55 0.19 12.45 -8.70
CA GLY A 55 -0.77 13.54 -8.72
C GLY A 55 -1.48 13.78 -7.41
N ALA A 56 -2.79 13.96 -7.47
CA ALA A 56 -3.61 14.25 -6.29
C ALA A 56 -3.57 13.11 -5.26
N THR A 57 -3.40 11.86 -5.71
CA THR A 57 -3.29 10.72 -4.80
C THR A 57 -1.99 10.75 -4.02
N ALA A 58 -0.89 11.19 -4.65
CA ALA A 58 0.41 11.29 -3.99
C ALA A 58 0.39 12.32 -2.85
N ILE A 59 -0.30 13.43 -3.03
CA ILE A 59 -0.37 14.49 -2.02
C ILE A 59 -0.95 13.97 -0.71
N LYS A 60 -1.83 12.98 -0.77
CA LYS A 60 -2.48 12.40 0.42
C LYS A 60 -1.50 11.78 1.40
N ILE A 61 -0.32 11.35 0.95
CA ILE A 61 0.67 10.70 1.83
C ILE A 61 1.81 11.62 2.23
N LYS A 62 1.80 12.89 1.83
CA LYS A 62 2.87 13.84 2.15
C LYS A 62 3.12 13.95 3.65
N HIS A 63 2.06 13.95 4.44
CA HIS A 63 2.18 14.07 5.90
C HIS A 63 2.78 12.82 6.56
N LEU A 64 2.92 11.73 5.83
CA LEU A 64 3.48 10.48 6.33
C LEU A 64 4.95 10.30 5.95
N VAL A 65 5.54 11.26 5.25
CA VAL A 65 6.96 11.18 4.84
C VAL A 65 7.83 10.96 6.05
N ASP A 66 8.81 10.07 5.92
CA ASP A 66 9.74 9.67 6.97
C ASP A 66 9.12 8.85 8.10
N THR A 67 7.85 8.47 8.00
CA THR A 67 7.25 7.56 8.98
C THR A 67 7.58 6.11 8.65
N VAL A 68 7.48 5.26 9.67
CA VAL A 68 7.64 3.80 9.56
C VAL A 68 6.51 3.12 10.32
N HIS A 69 6.33 1.82 10.08
CA HIS A 69 5.37 1.00 10.81
C HIS A 69 3.94 1.53 10.69
N ILE A 70 3.53 1.89 9.47
CA ILE A 70 2.22 2.51 9.23
C ILE A 70 1.07 1.51 9.21
N PHE A 71 1.36 0.21 9.25
CA PHE A 71 0.32 -0.83 9.27
C PHE A 71 0.03 -1.27 10.70
N LYS A 72 -1.18 -1.78 10.91
CA LYS A 72 -1.62 -2.36 12.19
C LYS A 72 -2.14 -3.76 11.94
N LYS A 73 -1.98 -4.65 12.94
CA LYS A 73 -2.61 -5.96 12.89
C LYS A 73 -4.12 -5.82 13.10
N ALA A 74 -4.88 -6.59 12.34
CA ALA A 74 -6.32 -6.68 12.49
C ALA A 74 -6.77 -8.12 12.21
N THR A 75 -7.98 -8.45 12.60
CA THR A 75 -8.57 -9.75 12.30
C THR A 75 -9.98 -9.56 11.76
N THR A 76 -10.36 -10.44 10.84
CA THR A 76 -11.72 -10.48 10.33
C THR A 76 -12.65 -11.13 11.35
N ALA A 77 -13.96 -11.13 11.08
CA ALA A 77 -14.93 -11.83 11.90
C ALA A 77 -14.65 -13.33 11.99
N ASP A 78 -14.01 -13.89 10.95
CA ASP A 78 -13.62 -15.30 10.90
C ASP A 78 -12.23 -15.55 11.50
N HIS A 79 -11.66 -14.56 12.20
CA HIS A 79 -10.35 -14.63 12.84
C HIS A 79 -9.17 -14.73 11.87
N GLU A 80 -9.36 -14.32 10.61
CA GLU A 80 -8.25 -14.23 9.65
C GLU A 80 -7.41 -12.99 9.95
N LEU A 81 -6.10 -13.17 10.10
CA LEU A 81 -5.16 -12.08 10.35
C LEU A 81 -4.89 -11.29 9.07
N PHE A 82 -4.85 -9.96 9.17
CA PHE A 82 -4.39 -9.12 8.07
C PHE A 82 -3.69 -7.88 8.63
N TYR A 83 -2.90 -7.20 7.78
CA TYR A 83 -2.23 -5.95 8.11
C TYR A 83 -3.00 -4.82 7.43
N SER A 84 -3.34 -3.79 8.18
CA SER A 84 -4.23 -2.72 7.74
C SER A 84 -3.57 -1.36 7.82
N PHE A 85 -3.65 -0.59 6.75
CA PHE A 85 -3.23 0.81 6.70
C PHE A 85 -4.42 1.68 6.30
N ARG A 86 -4.61 2.79 7.01
CA ARG A 86 -5.65 3.77 6.72
C ARG A 86 -5.07 5.17 6.75
N LEU A 87 -5.39 5.97 5.72
CA LEU A 87 -5.01 7.38 5.67
C LEU A 87 -5.87 8.25 6.57
N ASN A 88 -7.12 7.85 6.78
CA ASN A 88 -8.11 8.58 7.58
C ASN A 88 -9.21 7.62 8.04
N ASP A 89 -10.25 8.15 8.69
CA ASP A 89 -11.38 7.36 9.22
C ASP A 89 -12.58 7.32 8.29
N LYS A 90 -12.44 7.69 7.03
CA LYS A 90 -13.55 7.60 6.09
C LYS A 90 -13.96 6.15 5.89
N SER A 91 -15.26 5.94 5.68
CA SER A 91 -15.78 4.60 5.41
C SER A 91 -15.34 4.10 4.05
N VAL A 92 -15.04 2.81 3.96
CA VAL A 92 -14.71 2.15 2.71
C VAL A 92 -15.99 1.92 1.92
N LYS A 93 -16.05 2.46 0.70
CA LYS A 93 -17.16 2.22 -0.22
C LYS A 93 -16.80 1.25 -1.33
N GLN A 94 -15.50 1.15 -1.66
CA GLN A 94 -15.04 0.25 -2.70
C GLN A 94 -13.70 -0.35 -2.31
N SER A 95 -13.57 -1.67 -2.55
CA SER A 95 -12.34 -2.42 -2.33
C SER A 95 -11.97 -3.11 -3.64
N VAL A 96 -10.72 -2.96 -4.08
CA VAL A 96 -10.28 -3.54 -5.33
C VAL A 96 -8.94 -4.24 -5.15
N THR A 97 -8.68 -5.22 -6.02
CA THR A 97 -7.41 -5.91 -6.09
C THR A 97 -6.90 -5.89 -7.52
N HIS A 98 -5.59 -6.01 -7.68
CA HIS A 98 -5.00 -6.26 -8.99
C HIS A 98 -5.18 -7.76 -9.32
N PRO A 99 -5.43 -8.12 -10.60
CA PRO A 99 -5.61 -9.54 -10.96
C PRO A 99 -4.47 -10.45 -10.53
N ASP A 100 -3.25 -9.93 -10.44
CA ASP A 100 -2.07 -10.73 -10.08
C ASP A 100 -1.85 -10.88 -8.58
N THR A 101 -2.59 -10.16 -7.73
CA THR A 101 -2.40 -10.21 -6.27
C THR A 101 -3.73 -10.07 -5.52
N ALA A 102 -4.48 -11.15 -5.42
CA ALA A 102 -5.81 -11.13 -4.80
C ALA A 102 -5.79 -10.85 -3.29
N LYS A 103 -4.65 -11.01 -2.62
CA LYS A 103 -4.55 -10.85 -1.17
C LYS A 103 -4.06 -9.48 -0.71
N ILE A 104 -3.91 -8.54 -1.63
CA ILE A 104 -3.60 -7.15 -1.30
C ILE A 104 -4.75 -6.29 -1.83
N VAL A 105 -5.43 -5.60 -0.93
CA VAL A 105 -6.69 -4.91 -1.23
C VAL A 105 -6.49 -3.41 -1.08
N PHE A 106 -6.88 -2.67 -2.11
CA PHE A 106 -6.81 -1.21 -2.12
C PHE A 106 -8.19 -0.65 -1.80
N LEU A 107 -8.24 0.33 -0.90
CA LEU A 107 -9.49 0.81 -0.31
C LEU A 107 -9.76 2.24 -0.71
N PHE A 108 -11.02 2.51 -1.07
CA PHE A 108 -11.47 3.83 -1.52
C PHE A 108 -12.74 4.22 -0.78
N SER A 109 -12.89 5.52 -0.52
CA SER A 109 -14.09 6.06 0.13
C SER A 109 -15.21 6.37 -0.85
N ASP A 110 -14.99 6.16 -2.15
CA ASP A 110 -15.96 6.43 -3.19
C ASP A 110 -16.11 5.24 -4.14
N ALA A 111 -17.25 5.20 -4.83
CA ALA A 111 -17.55 4.09 -5.74
C ALA A 111 -16.67 4.07 -7.00
N ASP A 112 -16.14 5.23 -7.39
CA ASP A 112 -15.33 5.36 -8.62
C ASP A 112 -13.84 5.16 -8.40
N CYS A 113 -13.42 4.83 -7.17
CA CYS A 113 -12.03 4.57 -6.79
C CYS A 113 -11.09 5.76 -7.03
N LEU A 114 -11.58 6.97 -6.79
CA LEU A 114 -10.78 8.18 -6.91
C LEU A 114 -10.17 8.62 -5.57
N ASP A 115 -10.83 8.29 -4.46
CA ASP A 115 -10.38 8.68 -3.12
C ASP A 115 -9.73 7.48 -2.41
N PHE A 116 -8.45 7.30 -2.65
CA PHE A 116 -7.66 6.24 -2.01
C PHE A 116 -7.51 6.52 -0.53
N ILE A 117 -7.86 5.55 0.32
CA ILE A 117 -7.81 5.72 1.78
C ILE A 117 -7.04 4.63 2.52
N GLY A 118 -6.61 3.57 1.86
CA GLY A 118 -5.86 2.56 2.59
C GLY A 118 -5.57 1.29 1.84
N ILE A 119 -4.89 0.38 2.53
CA ILE A 119 -4.45 -0.91 2.00
C ILE A 119 -4.62 -1.96 3.09
N ASP A 120 -5.19 -3.11 2.72
CA ASP A 120 -5.22 -4.28 3.58
C ASP A 120 -4.41 -5.40 2.94
N ILE A 121 -3.50 -5.98 3.72
CA ILE A 121 -2.64 -7.09 3.26
C ILE A 121 -3.09 -8.36 3.97
N TYR A 122 -3.68 -9.29 3.22
CA TYR A 122 -4.10 -10.59 3.75
C TYR A 122 -3.03 -11.67 3.58
N ASP A 123 -2.04 -11.44 2.73
CA ASP A 123 -0.89 -12.32 2.57
C ASP A 123 0.17 -12.02 3.63
N THR A 124 -0.16 -12.30 4.88
CA THR A 124 0.71 -11.95 6.01
C THR A 124 1.98 -12.79 6.05
N LYS A 125 2.00 -13.95 5.38
CA LYS A 125 3.17 -14.84 5.38
C LYS A 125 4.29 -14.34 4.48
N SER A 126 3.96 -13.55 3.46
CA SER A 126 4.95 -13.06 2.51
C SER A 126 5.68 -11.81 2.98
N TYR A 127 5.17 -11.14 4.00
CA TYR A 127 5.68 -9.85 4.44
C TYR A 127 6.31 -9.89 5.83
N ASP A 128 7.29 -9.02 6.03
CA ASP A 128 7.98 -8.86 7.31
C ASP A 128 7.13 -7.98 8.23
N GLU A 129 6.57 -8.58 9.27
CA GLU A 129 5.74 -7.89 10.24
C GLU A 129 6.51 -6.76 10.93
N SER A 130 7.79 -6.98 11.25
CA SER A 130 8.58 -5.96 11.94
C SER A 130 8.80 -4.72 11.09
N PHE A 131 8.84 -4.86 9.76
CA PHE A 131 8.92 -3.72 8.87
C PHE A 131 7.58 -2.97 8.77
N LEU A 132 6.47 -3.71 8.63
CA LEU A 132 5.15 -3.10 8.44
C LEU A 132 4.56 -2.52 9.71
N ILE A 133 4.69 -3.22 10.82
CA ILE A 133 3.99 -2.94 12.08
C ILE A 133 4.93 -2.47 13.17
N GLY A 134 6.16 -2.99 13.17
CA GLY A 134 7.10 -2.80 14.25
C GLY A 134 6.88 -3.86 15.34
N ARG A 135 7.36 -3.56 16.54
CA ARG A 135 7.30 -4.52 17.65
C ARG A 135 6.34 -4.07 18.71
#